data_fc60679c24150b7aecddcb00ca59cbe4
#
_entry.id   fc60679c24150b7aecddcb00ca59cbe4
#
_cell.length_a   1.000
_cell.length_b   1.000
_cell.length_c   1.000
_cell.angle_alpha   90.00
_cell.angle_beta   90.00
_cell.angle_gamma   90.00
#
_symmetry.space_group_name_H-M   'P 1'
#
loop_
_entity.id
_entity.type
_entity.pdbx_description
1 polymer ?
#
loop_
_entity_poly.entity_id
_entity_poly.type
_entity_poly.pdbx_seq_one_letter_code
_entity_poly.pdbx_strand_id
1 'polypeptide(L)'
;MPRHEPLSTLTRPYLALGLEGSANKLGAGIIRHMPLTGHDGPAAALNQARVDILSNVRHTYVTPPGEGFQPSDTAKHHKHWILRVVSEAVRASGIDSLADIDCICFTKGPGMGAPLQAVSLVARTLSLMYNKPLVGVNHCVGHIEMGRTITGAQNPVVLYVSGGNTQVIAYSAQRYRIFGETLDIAVGNCLDRFARVIGLPNDPSPGYNIEQEAKKGRRLYSLPYGTKGMDVSL
;
A
#
# COMPACT_ATOMS: atom_id res chain seq x y z
N MET A 1 4.56 25.19 14.71
CA MET A 1 4.37 23.76 15.01
C MET A 1 5.48 23.33 15.93
N PRO A 2 5.23 22.57 16.99
CA PRO A 2 6.30 22.02 17.81
C PRO A 2 7.21 21.16 16.93
N ARG A 3 8.52 21.27 17.11
CA ARG A 3 9.48 20.40 16.44
C ARG A 3 9.42 19.04 17.13
N HIS A 4 8.96 18.02 16.45
CA HIS A 4 9.02 16.67 16.96
C HIS A 4 10.45 16.13 16.85
N GLU A 5 10.88 15.34 17.83
CA GLU A 5 12.14 14.63 17.79
C GLU A 5 12.14 13.66 16.59
N PRO A 6 13.23 13.57 15.80
CA PRO A 6 13.32 12.60 14.72
C PRO A 6 13.14 11.18 15.24
N LEU A 7 12.26 10.39 14.60
CA LEU A 7 12.01 8.99 15.01
C LEU A 7 13.28 8.12 14.96
N SER A 8 14.22 8.45 14.08
CA SER A 8 15.51 7.76 13.95
C SER A 8 16.44 7.93 15.17
N THR A 9 16.16 8.88 16.06
CA THR A 9 16.96 9.12 17.28
C THR A 9 16.37 8.44 18.51
N LEU A 10 15.20 7.81 18.39
CA LEU A 10 14.56 7.14 19.51
C LEU A 10 15.32 5.88 19.91
N THR A 11 15.61 5.76 21.19
CA THR A 11 16.26 4.59 21.81
C THR A 11 15.25 3.55 22.32
N ARG A 12 13.96 3.85 22.21
CA ARG A 12 12.83 2.98 22.57
C ARG A 12 12.07 2.52 21.32
N PRO A 13 11.31 1.40 21.40
CA PRO A 13 10.38 1.07 20.36
C PRO A 13 9.38 2.21 20.10
N TYR A 14 8.98 2.40 18.85
CA TYR A 14 7.98 3.39 18.49
C TYR A 14 6.87 2.79 17.61
N LEU A 15 5.68 3.37 17.73
CA LEU A 15 4.47 2.90 17.08
C LEU A 15 4.08 3.85 15.95
N ALA A 16 3.85 3.30 14.76
CA ALA A 16 3.35 4.03 13.61
C ALA A 16 1.97 3.53 13.21
N LEU A 17 1.00 4.44 13.09
CA LEU A 17 -0.29 4.17 12.45
C LEU A 17 -0.18 4.50 10.96
N GLY A 18 -0.42 3.53 10.09
CA GLY A 18 -0.50 3.70 8.64
C GLY A 18 -1.94 3.69 8.14
N LEU A 19 -2.29 4.65 7.27
CA LEU A 19 -3.59 4.75 6.62
C LEU A 19 -3.44 4.69 5.10
N GLU A 20 -4.15 3.78 4.45
CA GLU A 20 -4.16 3.57 3.00
C GLU A 20 -5.58 3.71 2.45
N GLY A 21 -5.70 4.36 1.30
CA GLY A 21 -6.98 4.52 0.62
C GLY A 21 -6.81 5.08 -0.80
N SER A 22 -5.77 4.63 -1.50
CA SER A 22 -5.45 5.11 -2.86
C SER A 22 -6.41 4.61 -3.94
N ALA A 23 -7.08 3.48 -3.68
CA ALA A 23 -8.01 2.83 -4.60
C ALA A 23 -9.20 2.24 -3.82
N ASN A 24 -9.74 1.10 -4.25
CA ASN A 24 -10.93 0.49 -3.65
C ASN A 24 -10.73 -0.15 -2.27
N LYS A 25 -9.50 -0.28 -1.81
CA LYS A 25 -9.19 -0.84 -0.50
C LYS A 25 -8.85 0.27 0.48
N LEU A 26 -9.60 0.32 1.56
CA LEU A 26 -9.31 1.17 2.71
C LEU A 26 -8.60 0.33 3.77
N GLY A 27 -7.45 0.78 4.24
CA GLY A 27 -6.66 0.05 5.23
C GLY A 27 -6.17 0.92 6.38
N ALA A 28 -6.06 0.32 7.55
CA ALA A 28 -5.33 0.86 8.69
C ALA A 28 -4.49 -0.24 9.34
N GLY A 29 -3.26 0.09 9.67
CA GLY A 29 -2.36 -0.85 10.33
C GLY A 29 -1.48 -0.14 11.35
N ILE A 30 -1.09 -0.87 12.38
CA ILE A 30 -0.16 -0.39 13.42
C ILE A 30 1.07 -1.27 13.41
N ILE A 31 2.21 -0.62 13.31
CA ILE A 31 3.52 -1.26 13.27
C ILE A 31 4.35 -0.75 14.43
N ARG A 32 5.03 -1.68 15.11
CA ARG A 32 6.05 -1.38 16.12
C ARG A 32 7.41 -1.49 15.48
N HIS A 33 8.18 -0.41 15.52
CA HIS A 33 9.58 -0.41 15.12
C HIS A 33 10.46 -0.53 16.36
N MET A 34 11.41 -1.47 16.32
CA MET A 34 12.41 -1.62 17.38
C MET A 34 13.59 -0.68 17.11
N PRO A 35 14.17 -0.08 18.15
CA PRO A 35 15.36 0.76 17.98
C PRO A 35 16.51 -0.06 17.43
N LEU A 36 17.37 0.58 16.65
CA LEU A 36 18.63 -0.01 16.21
C LEU A 36 19.54 -0.13 17.44
N THR A 37 20.06 -1.33 17.68
CA THR A 37 21.05 -1.54 18.75
C THR A 37 22.42 -1.06 18.25
N GLY A 38 23.20 -0.36 19.10
CA GLY A 38 24.45 0.29 18.71
C GLY A 38 25.59 -0.62 18.20
N HIS A 39 25.32 -1.93 18.03
CA HIS A 39 26.22 -2.90 17.39
C HIS A 39 25.91 -3.08 15.89
N ASP A 40 24.81 -2.51 15.41
CA ASP A 40 24.42 -2.58 14.02
C ASP A 40 25.15 -1.44 13.28
N GLY A 41 26.14 -1.77 12.46
CA GLY A 41 26.85 -0.79 11.61
C GLY A 41 25.91 -0.09 10.62
N PRO A 42 26.37 1.00 9.95
CA PRO A 42 25.51 1.81 9.04
C PRO A 42 24.79 1.02 7.96
N ALA A 43 25.33 -0.14 7.55
CA ALA A 43 24.70 -1.04 6.60
C ALA A 43 23.53 -1.84 7.21
N ALA A 44 23.59 -2.13 8.51
CA ALA A 44 22.53 -2.83 9.23
C ALA A 44 21.34 -1.89 9.51
N ALA A 45 21.59 -0.59 9.66
CA ALA A 45 20.55 0.41 9.84
C ALA A 45 19.54 0.48 8.68
N LEU A 46 19.96 0.14 7.45
CA LEU A 46 19.08 0.01 6.29
C LEU A 46 18.44 -1.39 6.17
N ASN A 47 18.95 -2.39 6.88
CA ASN A 47 18.72 -3.79 6.56
C ASN A 47 17.95 -4.59 7.61
N GLN A 48 17.79 -4.12 8.84
CA GLN A 48 17.19 -4.91 9.91
C GLN A 48 16.47 -4.06 10.97
N ALA A 49 15.74 -3.03 10.60
CA ALA A 49 14.74 -2.50 11.52
C ALA A 49 13.78 -3.65 11.83
N ARG A 50 13.92 -4.27 13.00
CA ARG A 50 12.97 -5.27 13.45
C ARG A 50 11.60 -4.61 13.58
N VAL A 51 10.66 -5.11 12.84
CA VAL A 51 9.32 -4.54 12.73
C VAL A 51 8.32 -5.61 13.13
N ASP A 52 7.48 -5.30 14.11
CA ASP A 52 6.36 -6.15 14.50
C ASP A 52 5.07 -5.53 13.92
N ILE A 53 4.37 -6.27 13.09
CA ILE A 53 3.05 -5.87 12.57
C ILE A 53 2.01 -6.21 13.64
N LEU A 54 1.54 -5.20 14.37
CA LEU A 54 0.58 -5.39 15.47
C LEU A 54 -0.86 -5.52 14.95
N SER A 55 -1.20 -4.80 13.89
CA SER A 55 -2.50 -4.92 13.24
C SER A 55 -2.43 -4.55 11.76
N ASN A 56 -3.33 -5.16 10.98
CA ASN A 56 -3.53 -4.88 9.57
C ASN A 56 -5.00 -5.11 9.22
N VAL A 57 -5.81 -4.06 9.27
CA VAL A 57 -7.25 -4.09 9.05
C VAL A 57 -7.58 -3.46 7.70
N ARG A 58 -8.48 -4.09 6.97
CA ARG A 58 -8.85 -3.65 5.63
C ARG A 58 -10.35 -3.80 5.40
N HIS A 59 -10.94 -2.79 4.76
CA HIS A 59 -12.30 -2.83 4.23
C HIS A 59 -12.29 -2.54 2.73
N THR A 60 -12.84 -3.44 1.92
CA THR A 60 -12.80 -3.34 0.46
C THR A 60 -14.14 -2.82 -0.07
N TYR A 61 -14.09 -1.80 -0.93
CA TYR A 61 -15.23 -1.41 -1.73
C TYR A 61 -15.37 -2.36 -2.91
N VAL A 62 -16.52 -3.00 -3.00
CA VAL A 62 -16.90 -3.89 -4.10
C VAL A 62 -17.91 -3.15 -4.98
N THR A 63 -17.60 -3.00 -6.25
CA THR A 63 -18.48 -2.33 -7.22
C THR A 63 -19.63 -3.25 -7.66
N PRO A 64 -20.74 -2.68 -8.12
CA PRO A 64 -21.81 -3.47 -8.76
C PRO A 64 -21.26 -4.33 -9.92
N PRO A 65 -21.91 -5.46 -10.23
CA PRO A 65 -21.50 -6.33 -11.34
C PRO A 65 -21.37 -5.55 -12.66
N GLY A 66 -20.28 -5.79 -13.38
CA GLY A 66 -20.01 -5.15 -14.67
C GLY A 66 -19.46 -3.72 -14.60
N GLU A 67 -19.40 -3.11 -13.42
CA GLU A 67 -18.88 -1.75 -13.23
C GLU A 67 -17.43 -1.73 -12.77
N GLY A 68 -16.72 -0.67 -13.16
CA GLY A 68 -15.38 -0.33 -12.62
C GLY A 68 -15.48 0.59 -11.41
N PHE A 69 -14.35 0.83 -10.75
CA PHE A 69 -14.30 1.72 -9.58
C PHE A 69 -14.52 3.18 -10.00
N GLN A 70 -15.56 3.79 -9.41
CA GLN A 70 -15.81 5.22 -9.53
C GLN A 70 -15.16 5.95 -8.35
N PRO A 71 -14.31 6.98 -8.59
CA PRO A 71 -13.62 7.70 -7.52
C PRO A 71 -14.56 8.30 -6.47
N SER A 72 -15.72 8.80 -6.89
CA SER A 72 -16.73 9.38 -6.00
C SER A 72 -17.32 8.36 -5.04
N ASP A 73 -17.67 7.17 -5.53
CA ASP A 73 -18.31 6.13 -4.72
C ASP A 73 -17.30 5.44 -3.81
N THR A 74 -16.08 5.24 -4.32
CA THR A 74 -14.95 4.80 -3.50
C THR A 74 -14.67 5.78 -2.34
N ALA A 75 -14.73 7.09 -2.60
CA ALA A 75 -14.56 8.10 -1.55
C ALA A 75 -15.70 8.09 -0.52
N LYS A 76 -16.96 7.88 -0.96
CA LYS A 76 -18.10 7.71 -0.05
C LYS A 76 -17.90 6.50 0.86
N HIS A 77 -17.49 5.37 0.28
CA HIS A 77 -17.15 4.17 1.04
C HIS A 77 -16.06 4.46 2.07
N HIS A 78 -14.95 5.11 1.69
CA HIS A 78 -13.85 5.41 2.60
C HIS A 78 -14.28 6.33 3.74
N LYS A 79 -15.05 7.38 3.46
CA LYS A 79 -15.61 8.29 4.48
C LYS A 79 -16.49 7.54 5.47
N HIS A 80 -17.27 6.57 5.01
CA HIS A 80 -18.15 5.79 5.87
C HIS A 80 -17.39 4.84 6.80
N TRP A 81 -16.34 4.20 6.29
CA TRP A 81 -15.67 3.10 6.99
C TRP A 81 -14.41 3.48 7.76
N ILE A 82 -13.77 4.60 7.46
CA ILE A 82 -12.40 4.89 7.93
C ILE A 82 -12.27 4.91 9.46
N LEU A 83 -13.23 5.49 10.18
CA LEU A 83 -13.17 5.55 11.64
C LEU A 83 -13.31 4.16 12.25
N ARG A 84 -14.15 3.31 11.67
CA ARG A 84 -14.31 1.93 12.12
C ARG A 84 -13.04 1.13 11.86
N VAL A 85 -12.45 1.23 10.67
CA VAL A 85 -11.21 0.55 10.30
C VAL A 85 -10.05 0.96 11.22
N VAL A 86 -9.94 2.25 11.56
CA VAL A 86 -8.95 2.75 12.53
C VAL A 86 -9.22 2.17 13.92
N SER A 87 -10.46 2.20 14.40
CA SER A 87 -10.82 1.65 15.73
C SER A 87 -10.54 0.15 15.82
N GLU A 88 -10.83 -0.59 14.75
CA GLU A 88 -10.54 -2.02 14.67
C GLU A 88 -9.02 -2.29 14.65
N ALA A 89 -8.24 -1.46 13.96
CA ALA A 89 -6.78 -1.55 13.94
C ALA A 89 -6.17 -1.30 15.34
N VAL A 90 -6.66 -0.30 16.07
CA VAL A 90 -6.25 -0.04 17.46
C VAL A 90 -6.56 -1.24 18.34
N ARG A 91 -7.80 -1.72 18.32
CA ARG A 91 -8.21 -2.88 19.11
C ARG A 91 -7.39 -4.13 18.79
N ALA A 92 -7.17 -4.43 17.52
CA ALA A 92 -6.42 -5.60 17.08
C ALA A 92 -4.93 -5.52 17.43
N SER A 93 -4.38 -4.33 17.59
CA SER A 93 -2.97 -4.12 17.92
C SER A 93 -2.64 -4.33 19.41
N GLY A 94 -3.66 -4.32 20.27
CA GLY A 94 -3.50 -4.44 21.73
C GLY A 94 -2.94 -3.17 22.40
N ILE A 95 -2.91 -2.01 21.69
CA ILE A 95 -2.60 -0.73 22.34
C ILE A 95 -3.86 -0.15 23.00
N ASP A 96 -3.67 0.63 24.05
CA ASP A 96 -4.80 1.17 24.81
C ASP A 96 -5.46 2.37 24.11
N SER A 97 -4.65 3.18 23.41
CA SER A 97 -5.12 4.45 22.83
C SER A 97 -4.29 4.88 21.62
N LEU A 98 -4.91 5.69 20.75
CA LEU A 98 -4.18 6.45 19.72
C LEU A 98 -3.16 7.45 20.30
N ALA A 99 -3.24 7.79 21.58
CA ALA A 99 -2.23 8.58 22.26
C ALA A 99 -0.88 7.87 22.36
N ASP A 100 -0.86 6.53 22.29
CA ASP A 100 0.36 5.73 22.34
C ASP A 100 1.12 5.68 21.01
N ILE A 101 0.48 6.09 19.91
CA ILE A 101 1.10 6.18 18.58
C ILE A 101 2.13 7.31 18.57
N ASP A 102 3.30 7.06 17.99
CA ASP A 102 4.37 8.05 17.87
C ASP A 102 4.28 8.88 16.59
N CYS A 103 3.77 8.31 15.49
CA CYS A 103 3.53 9.04 14.24
C CYS A 103 2.35 8.46 13.45
N ILE A 104 1.76 9.31 12.62
CA ILE A 104 0.67 8.94 11.71
C ILE A 104 1.17 9.05 10.28
N CYS A 105 1.14 7.93 9.58
CA CYS A 105 1.51 7.81 8.18
C CYS A 105 0.24 7.69 7.32
N PHE A 106 0.24 8.29 6.13
CA PHE A 106 -0.86 8.13 5.20
C PHE A 106 -0.35 8.12 3.77
N THR A 107 -1.03 7.41 2.89
CA THR A 107 -0.71 7.43 1.47
C THR A 107 -1.05 8.80 0.88
N LYS A 108 0.00 9.53 0.46
CA LYS A 108 -0.13 10.84 -0.19
C LYS A 108 -0.51 10.70 -1.67
N GLY A 109 -0.16 9.60 -2.29
CA GLY A 109 -0.32 9.26 -3.70
C GLY A 109 0.87 8.45 -4.22
N PRO A 110 0.79 7.98 -5.48
CA PRO A 110 -0.31 8.10 -6.45
C PRO A 110 -1.55 7.27 -6.06
N GLY A 111 -2.70 7.61 -6.68
CA GLY A 111 -3.98 6.94 -6.46
C GLY A 111 -5.17 7.80 -6.89
N MET A 112 -6.37 7.33 -6.65
CA MET A 112 -7.59 8.08 -6.94
C MET A 112 -7.72 9.28 -5.98
N GLY A 113 -7.81 10.50 -6.52
CA GLY A 113 -7.76 11.75 -5.74
C GLY A 113 -8.81 11.86 -4.64
N ALA A 114 -10.07 11.53 -4.93
CA ALA A 114 -11.16 11.67 -3.96
C ALA A 114 -11.04 10.69 -2.76
N PRO A 115 -10.73 9.39 -2.93
CA PRO A 115 -10.40 8.49 -1.84
C PRO A 115 -9.18 8.92 -1.04
N LEU A 116 -8.08 9.31 -1.70
CA LEU A 116 -6.88 9.83 -1.03
C LEU A 116 -7.19 11.04 -0.15
N GLN A 117 -8.02 11.97 -0.65
CA GLN A 117 -8.45 13.15 0.10
C GLN A 117 -9.24 12.75 1.37
N ALA A 118 -10.14 11.77 1.27
CA ALA A 118 -10.91 11.30 2.40
C ALA A 118 -10.00 10.76 3.52
N VAL A 119 -8.99 9.96 3.16
CA VAL A 119 -8.04 9.37 4.11
C VAL A 119 -7.08 10.42 4.69
N SER A 120 -6.55 11.32 3.84
CA SER A 120 -5.63 12.36 4.28
C SER A 120 -6.27 13.34 5.27
N LEU A 121 -7.56 13.62 5.12
CA LEU A 121 -8.31 14.46 6.06
C LEU A 121 -8.33 13.82 7.45
N VAL A 122 -8.67 12.54 7.54
CA VAL A 122 -8.69 11.81 8.83
C VAL A 122 -7.29 11.71 9.42
N ALA A 123 -6.27 11.36 8.62
CA ALA A 123 -4.89 11.32 9.08
C ALA A 123 -4.45 12.66 9.68
N ARG A 124 -4.76 13.76 9.01
CA ARG A 124 -4.45 15.11 9.51
C ARG A 124 -5.23 15.45 10.78
N THR A 125 -6.50 15.11 10.85
CA THR A 125 -7.32 15.34 12.04
C THR A 125 -6.76 14.60 13.24
N LEU A 126 -6.45 13.31 13.09
CA LEU A 126 -5.84 12.50 14.16
C LEU A 126 -4.47 13.07 14.59
N SER A 127 -3.64 13.47 13.62
CA SER A 127 -2.35 14.12 13.90
C SER A 127 -2.50 15.36 14.76
N LEU A 128 -3.49 16.21 14.46
CA LEU A 128 -3.77 17.42 15.25
C LEU A 128 -4.35 17.10 16.63
N MET A 129 -5.32 16.19 16.72
CA MET A 129 -5.97 15.81 17.98
C MET A 129 -4.99 15.20 18.98
N TYR A 130 -4.09 14.36 18.53
CA TYR A 130 -3.13 13.66 19.39
C TYR A 130 -1.73 14.30 19.39
N ASN A 131 -1.56 15.43 18.71
CA ASN A 131 -0.29 16.13 18.56
C ASN A 131 0.85 15.21 18.09
N LYS A 132 0.59 14.42 17.03
CA LYS A 132 1.56 13.46 16.47
C LYS A 132 2.08 13.93 15.12
N PRO A 133 3.36 13.63 14.79
CA PRO A 133 3.90 13.87 13.45
C PRO A 133 3.05 13.23 12.36
N LEU A 134 2.87 13.93 11.25
CA LEU A 134 2.17 13.45 10.06
C LEU A 134 3.14 13.18 8.93
N VAL A 135 3.16 11.95 8.43
CA VAL A 135 4.08 11.50 7.38
C VAL A 135 3.31 11.12 6.12
N GLY A 136 3.54 11.85 5.03
CA GLY A 136 2.99 11.50 3.71
C GLY A 136 3.89 10.48 3.00
N VAL A 137 3.33 9.31 2.69
CA VAL A 137 4.04 8.19 2.08
C VAL A 137 3.66 8.05 0.60
N ASN A 138 4.65 7.82 -0.27
CA ASN A 138 4.39 7.42 -1.63
C ASN A 138 3.85 5.98 -1.65
N HIS A 139 2.72 5.75 -2.33
CA HIS A 139 2.04 4.46 -2.38
C HIS A 139 2.93 3.32 -2.88
N CYS A 140 3.67 3.54 -3.97
CA CYS A 140 4.56 2.53 -4.55
C CYS A 140 5.73 2.22 -3.61
N VAL A 141 6.31 3.25 -2.98
CA VAL A 141 7.38 3.09 -1.97
C VAL A 141 6.86 2.30 -0.76
N GLY A 142 5.63 2.57 -0.30
CA GLY A 142 5.01 1.81 0.78
C GLY A 142 4.93 0.31 0.49
N HIS A 143 4.55 -0.07 -0.73
CA HIS A 143 4.55 -1.48 -1.17
C HIS A 143 5.95 -2.08 -1.23
N ILE A 144 6.93 -1.35 -1.76
CA ILE A 144 8.32 -1.82 -1.87
C ILE A 144 8.90 -2.06 -0.47
N GLU A 145 8.76 -1.09 0.43
CA GLU A 145 9.30 -1.18 1.79
C GLU A 145 8.62 -2.30 2.60
N MET A 146 7.31 -2.50 2.45
CA MET A 146 6.64 -3.64 3.06
C MET A 146 7.14 -4.97 2.49
N GLY A 147 7.33 -5.06 1.17
CA GLY A 147 7.93 -6.23 0.53
C GLY A 147 9.32 -6.54 1.06
N ARG A 148 10.17 -5.52 1.23
CA ARG A 148 11.49 -5.65 1.86
C ARG A 148 11.41 -6.14 3.30
N THR A 149 10.50 -5.58 4.09
CA THR A 149 10.27 -5.98 5.49
C THR A 149 9.88 -7.45 5.61
N ILE A 150 8.96 -7.92 4.76
CA ILE A 150 8.45 -9.31 4.81
C ILE A 150 9.49 -10.32 4.29
N THR A 151 10.23 -9.96 3.24
CA THR A 151 11.17 -10.89 2.58
C THR A 151 12.59 -10.83 3.14
N GLY A 152 12.94 -9.77 3.87
CA GLY A 152 14.30 -9.47 4.29
C GLY A 152 15.23 -9.03 3.14
N ALA A 153 14.70 -8.81 1.93
CA ALA A 153 15.49 -8.40 0.77
C ALA A 153 16.04 -6.98 0.96
N GLN A 154 17.34 -6.80 0.74
CA GLN A 154 18.01 -5.52 0.94
C GLN A 154 17.76 -4.54 -0.22
N ASN A 155 18.09 -4.95 -1.44
CA ASN A 155 17.94 -4.16 -2.67
C ASN A 155 17.30 -5.01 -3.77
N PRO A 156 16.02 -5.35 -3.64
CA PRO A 156 15.34 -6.18 -4.64
C PRO A 156 15.13 -5.40 -5.94
N VAL A 157 15.15 -6.11 -7.06
CA VAL A 157 14.45 -5.67 -8.26
C VAL A 157 12.97 -5.96 -8.05
N VAL A 158 12.13 -4.95 -8.19
CA VAL A 158 10.71 -5.02 -7.89
C VAL A 158 9.91 -5.00 -9.18
N LEU A 159 9.14 -6.04 -9.43
CA LEU A 159 8.04 -5.98 -10.40
C LEU A 159 6.80 -5.45 -9.67
N TYR A 160 6.52 -4.17 -9.85
CA TYR A 160 5.35 -3.51 -9.28
C TYR A 160 4.16 -3.65 -10.22
N VAL A 161 3.13 -4.35 -9.79
CA VAL A 161 1.91 -4.62 -10.58
C VAL A 161 0.67 -4.14 -9.83
N SER A 162 -0.06 -3.21 -10.42
CA SER A 162 -1.32 -2.69 -9.86
C SER A 162 -2.34 -2.41 -10.97
N GLY A 163 -3.49 -1.90 -10.60
CA GLY A 163 -4.51 -1.44 -11.56
C GLY A 163 -4.13 -0.15 -12.29
N GLY A 164 -3.22 0.65 -11.74
CA GLY A 164 -2.78 1.93 -12.30
C GLY A 164 -1.37 1.91 -12.89
N ASN A 165 -0.51 1.01 -12.39
CA ASN A 165 0.90 0.97 -12.77
C ASN A 165 1.40 -0.47 -12.95
N THR A 166 2.27 -0.66 -13.94
CA THR A 166 3.08 -1.87 -14.09
C THR A 166 4.50 -1.41 -14.39
N GLN A 167 5.42 -1.64 -13.46
CA GLN A 167 6.75 -1.06 -13.49
C GLN A 167 7.80 -2.03 -12.97
N VAL A 168 8.97 -2.01 -13.58
CA VAL A 168 10.19 -2.65 -13.05
C VAL A 168 11.00 -1.57 -12.36
N ILE A 169 11.18 -1.73 -11.06
CA ILE A 169 11.80 -0.72 -10.19
C ILE A 169 13.02 -1.32 -9.51
N ALA A 170 14.11 -0.56 -9.43
CA ALA A 170 15.28 -0.91 -8.64
C ALA A 170 15.82 0.29 -7.90
N TYR A 171 16.53 0.04 -6.78
CA TYR A 171 17.18 1.08 -6.01
C TYR A 171 18.57 1.37 -6.58
N SER A 172 18.78 2.59 -7.03
CA SER A 172 20.04 3.03 -7.65
C SER A 172 20.30 4.50 -7.36
N ALA A 173 21.55 4.85 -7.05
CA ALA A 173 21.96 6.20 -6.70
C ALA A 173 21.08 6.82 -5.58
N GLN A 174 20.87 6.07 -4.51
CA GLN A 174 20.11 6.47 -3.30
C GLN A 174 18.63 6.80 -3.54
N ARG A 175 18.02 6.24 -4.58
CA ARG A 175 16.59 6.39 -4.87
C ARG A 175 16.04 5.22 -5.67
N TYR A 176 14.74 5.02 -5.58
CA TYR A 176 14.03 4.11 -6.48
C TYR A 176 13.94 4.71 -7.87
N ARG A 177 14.27 3.90 -8.88
CA ARG A 177 14.21 4.29 -10.30
C ARG A 177 13.39 3.28 -11.08
N ILE A 178 12.59 3.76 -12.01
CA ILE A 178 11.85 2.93 -12.96
C ILE A 178 12.80 2.60 -14.11
N PHE A 179 13.01 1.33 -14.38
CA PHE A 179 13.82 0.83 -15.49
C PHE A 179 12.97 0.41 -16.67
N GLY A 180 11.71 0.05 -16.45
CA GLY A 180 10.75 -0.25 -17.50
C GLY A 180 9.34 -0.12 -16.98
N GLU A 181 8.39 0.17 -17.87
CA GLU A 181 6.98 0.30 -17.51
C GLU A 181 6.07 -0.14 -18.66
N THR A 182 4.77 -0.26 -18.38
CA THR A 182 3.81 -0.52 -19.45
C THR A 182 3.59 0.72 -20.29
N LEU A 183 3.51 0.53 -21.62
CA LEU A 183 3.32 1.60 -22.60
C LEU A 183 1.84 1.99 -22.79
N ASP A 184 0.93 1.13 -22.41
CA ASP A 184 -0.51 1.25 -22.68
C ASP A 184 -1.37 1.05 -21.45
N ILE A 185 -1.57 -0.20 -21.02
CA ILE A 185 -2.44 -0.54 -19.90
C ILE A 185 -1.64 -1.25 -18.79
N ALA A 186 -1.94 -0.92 -17.53
CA ALA A 186 -1.40 -1.66 -16.40
C ALA A 186 -2.01 -3.08 -16.34
N VAL A 187 -1.18 -4.09 -16.01
CA VAL A 187 -1.58 -5.51 -15.95
C VAL A 187 -2.82 -5.72 -15.07
N GLY A 188 -2.90 -5.08 -13.91
CA GLY A 188 -4.06 -5.21 -13.02
C GLY A 188 -5.35 -4.73 -13.69
N ASN A 189 -5.32 -3.58 -14.38
CA ASN A 189 -6.47 -3.10 -15.14
C ASN A 189 -6.79 -3.98 -16.36
N CYS A 190 -5.77 -4.51 -17.02
CA CYS A 190 -5.94 -5.47 -18.12
C CYS A 190 -6.71 -6.70 -17.62
N LEU A 191 -6.30 -7.28 -16.50
CA LEU A 191 -6.96 -8.44 -15.88
C LEU A 191 -8.40 -8.11 -15.43
N ASP A 192 -8.63 -6.95 -14.82
CA ASP A 192 -9.98 -6.54 -14.43
C ASP A 192 -10.92 -6.37 -15.64
N ARG A 193 -10.40 -5.84 -16.74
CA ARG A 193 -11.16 -5.72 -18.00
C ARG A 193 -11.44 -7.10 -18.61
N PHE A 194 -10.45 -7.96 -18.63
CA PHE A 194 -10.59 -9.33 -19.13
C PHE A 194 -11.62 -10.11 -18.30
N ALA A 195 -11.59 -10.00 -16.97
CA ALA A 195 -12.59 -10.62 -16.10
C ALA A 195 -14.03 -10.21 -16.49
N ARG A 196 -14.25 -8.92 -16.75
CA ARG A 196 -15.56 -8.43 -17.18
C ARG A 196 -15.98 -8.98 -18.55
N VAL A 197 -15.05 -9.08 -19.49
CA VAL A 197 -15.31 -9.64 -20.83
C VAL A 197 -15.76 -11.10 -20.75
N ILE A 198 -15.16 -11.90 -19.86
CA ILE A 198 -15.56 -13.31 -19.68
C ILE A 198 -16.66 -13.51 -18.63
N GLY A 199 -17.26 -12.41 -18.11
CA GLY A 199 -18.44 -12.47 -17.24
C GLY A 199 -18.15 -12.89 -15.80
N LEU A 200 -16.93 -12.72 -15.30
CA LEU A 200 -16.60 -13.00 -13.89
C LEU A 200 -17.16 -11.92 -12.96
N PRO A 201 -17.59 -12.29 -11.73
CA PRO A 201 -18.10 -11.34 -10.76
C PRO A 201 -17.01 -10.38 -10.25
N ASN A 202 -17.46 -9.24 -9.70
CA ASN A 202 -16.57 -8.29 -9.05
C ASN A 202 -16.18 -8.68 -7.61
N ASP A 203 -16.96 -9.54 -6.97
CA ASP A 203 -16.74 -9.99 -5.59
C ASP A 203 -15.89 -11.28 -5.54
N PRO A 204 -14.84 -11.38 -4.73
CA PRO A 204 -14.25 -10.36 -3.87
C PRO A 204 -13.39 -9.34 -4.65
N SER A 205 -12.88 -9.69 -5.81
CA SER A 205 -12.24 -8.80 -6.80
C SER A 205 -12.05 -9.52 -8.14
N PRO A 206 -12.11 -8.80 -9.28
CA PRO A 206 -11.95 -9.42 -10.61
C PRO A 206 -10.63 -10.16 -10.76
N GLY A 207 -9.51 -9.56 -10.35
CA GLY A 207 -8.19 -10.18 -10.44
C GLY A 207 -8.06 -11.47 -9.62
N TYR A 208 -8.66 -11.52 -8.41
CA TYR A 208 -8.73 -12.74 -7.62
C TYR A 208 -9.52 -13.84 -8.34
N ASN A 209 -10.67 -13.49 -8.92
CA ASN A 209 -11.52 -14.44 -9.63
C ASN A 209 -10.82 -15.01 -10.86
N ILE A 210 -10.05 -14.20 -11.61
CA ILE A 210 -9.19 -14.70 -12.69
C ILE A 210 -8.14 -15.67 -12.16
N GLU A 211 -7.50 -15.38 -11.05
CA GLU A 211 -6.53 -16.29 -10.43
C GLU A 211 -7.16 -17.66 -10.11
N GLN A 212 -8.38 -17.66 -9.55
CA GLN A 212 -9.07 -18.90 -9.24
C GLN A 212 -9.44 -19.68 -10.53
N GLU A 213 -9.90 -19.01 -11.58
CA GLU A 213 -10.19 -19.66 -12.87
C GLU A 213 -8.89 -20.16 -13.54
N ALA A 214 -7.81 -19.41 -13.48
CA ALA A 214 -6.52 -19.81 -14.03
C ALA A 214 -5.98 -21.10 -13.39
N LYS A 215 -6.23 -21.35 -12.10
CA LYS A 215 -5.85 -22.59 -11.41
C LYS A 215 -6.52 -23.85 -11.99
N LYS A 216 -7.66 -23.69 -12.68
CA LYS A 216 -8.36 -24.78 -13.38
C LYS A 216 -7.80 -25.03 -14.78
N GLY A 217 -6.99 -24.10 -15.28
CA GLY A 217 -6.38 -24.19 -16.62
C GLY A 217 -5.38 -25.35 -16.72
N ARG A 218 -5.36 -26.01 -17.90
CA ARG A 218 -4.45 -27.10 -18.20
C ARG A 218 -3.49 -26.81 -19.36
N ARG A 219 -3.71 -25.70 -20.04
CA ARG A 219 -2.93 -25.30 -21.22
C ARG A 219 -2.54 -23.83 -21.11
N LEU A 220 -1.27 -23.56 -21.35
CA LEU A 220 -0.76 -22.21 -21.47
C LEU A 220 -0.69 -21.83 -22.95
N TYR A 221 -1.31 -20.73 -23.32
CA TYR A 221 -1.24 -20.17 -24.67
C TYR A 221 -0.24 -19.02 -24.68
N SER A 222 0.53 -18.94 -25.78
CA SER A 222 1.35 -17.75 -26.02
C SER A 222 0.42 -16.59 -26.38
N LEU A 223 0.53 -15.49 -25.64
CA LEU A 223 -0.22 -14.27 -25.89
C LEU A 223 0.68 -13.27 -26.64
N PRO A 224 0.13 -12.51 -27.58
CA PRO A 224 0.91 -11.45 -28.24
C PRO A 224 1.22 -10.34 -27.23
N TYR A 225 2.45 -9.84 -27.24
CA TYR A 225 2.89 -8.68 -26.50
C TYR A 225 3.95 -7.93 -27.30
N GLY A 226 4.09 -6.64 -27.06
CA GLY A 226 5.13 -5.80 -27.67
C GLY A 226 6.16 -5.34 -26.65
N THR A 227 7.38 -5.13 -27.07
CA THR A 227 8.43 -4.53 -26.22
C THR A 227 9.08 -3.35 -26.92
N LYS A 228 9.44 -2.33 -26.14
CA LYS A 228 10.23 -1.18 -26.60
C LYS A 228 11.30 -0.87 -25.54
N GLY A 229 12.53 -1.33 -25.79
CA GLY A 229 13.56 -1.31 -24.75
C GLY A 229 13.19 -2.22 -23.58
N MET A 230 13.07 -1.65 -22.39
CA MET A 230 12.62 -2.35 -21.17
C MET A 230 11.13 -2.16 -20.88
N ASP A 231 10.41 -1.45 -21.73
CA ASP A 231 8.97 -1.22 -21.61
C ASP A 231 8.18 -2.32 -22.33
N VAL A 232 6.94 -2.54 -21.89
CA VAL A 232 6.06 -3.58 -22.43
C VAL A 232 4.69 -3.03 -22.77
N SER A 233 4.13 -3.48 -23.89
CA SER A 233 2.73 -3.29 -24.30
C SER A 233 1.97 -4.61 -24.16
N LEU A 234 0.76 -4.56 -23.61
CA LEU A 234 -0.09 -5.73 -23.30
C LEU A 234 -1.31 -5.78 -24.21
#